data_0a1e2748f380d9d52dae27b69c7feabe
#
_entry.id   0a1e2748f380d9d52dae27b69c7feabe
#
_cell.length_a   1.000
_cell.length_b   1.000
_cell.length_c   1.000
_cell.angle_alpha   90.00
_cell.angle_beta   90.00
_cell.angle_gamma   90.00
#
_symmetry.space_group_name_H-M   'P 1'
#
loop_
_entity.id
_entity.type
_entity.pdbx_description
1 polymer ?
#
loop_
_entity_poly.entity_id
_entity_poly.type
_entity_poly.pdbx_seq_one_letter_code
_entity_poly.pdbx_strand_id
1 'polypeptide(L)'
;MKPLDNLCHPVSVIKDAEMLAAEAFGAKHAFFIVNGTTAAVQTMIFTSCKAGDKIIMPRNVHRSAINALVVCGAIPVYVNPGTNKQLGIPLGMSVKDVEKAIKENPDAKA
;
A
#
# COMPACT_ATOMS: atom_id res chain seq x y z
N MET A 1 11.45 23.47 28.84
CA MET A 1 11.47 22.81 27.53
C MET A 1 10.05 22.34 27.24
N LYS A 2 9.50 22.61 26.05
CA LYS A 2 8.28 21.91 25.62
C LYS A 2 8.60 20.40 25.58
N PRO A 3 7.71 19.51 26.05
CA PRO A 3 7.95 18.08 25.95
C PRO A 3 8.16 17.73 24.47
N LEU A 4 9.11 16.85 24.18
CA LEU A 4 9.29 16.28 22.83
C LEU A 4 8.04 15.51 22.46
N ASP A 5 7.61 15.65 21.20
CA ASP A 5 6.44 14.91 20.68
C ASP A 5 6.79 13.43 20.51
N ASN A 6 5.77 12.57 20.45
CA ASN A 6 5.92 11.12 20.31
C ASN A 6 5.28 10.65 19.02
N LEU A 7 6.05 10.01 18.14
CA LEU A 7 5.58 9.54 16.84
C LEU A 7 4.43 8.52 16.95
N CYS A 8 4.42 7.69 18.00
CA CYS A 8 3.35 6.70 18.21
C CYS A 8 2.05 7.33 18.76
N HIS A 9 2.13 8.54 19.31
CA HIS A 9 1.00 9.31 19.80
C HIS A 9 1.28 10.81 19.63
N PRO A 10 1.25 11.30 18.39
CA PRO A 10 1.61 12.68 18.10
C PRO A 10 0.56 13.66 18.63
N VAL A 11 0.99 14.67 19.38
CA VAL A 11 0.10 15.68 20.01
C VAL A 11 0.59 17.12 19.81
N SER A 12 1.76 17.33 19.20
CA SER A 12 2.41 18.61 19.02
C SER A 12 3.01 18.74 17.62
N VAL A 13 4.29 19.02 17.49
CA VAL A 13 4.96 19.33 16.21
C VAL A 13 4.87 18.21 15.17
N ILE A 14 4.86 16.95 15.59
CA ILE A 14 4.67 15.81 14.67
C ILE A 14 3.22 15.80 14.18
N LYS A 15 2.27 16.05 15.06
CA LYS A 15 0.86 16.14 14.68
C LYS A 15 0.59 17.26 13.69
N ASP A 16 1.17 18.43 13.91
CA ASP A 16 1.06 19.57 13.01
C ASP A 16 1.67 19.24 11.63
N ALA A 17 2.81 18.56 11.60
CA ALA A 17 3.45 18.11 10.36
C ALA A 17 2.61 17.05 9.62
N GLU A 18 1.98 16.10 10.32
CA GLU A 18 1.05 15.12 9.72
C GLU A 18 -0.17 15.82 9.10
N MET A 19 -0.71 16.84 9.77
CA MET A 19 -1.84 17.62 9.25
C MET A 19 -1.47 18.38 7.97
N LEU A 20 -0.31 19.05 7.96
CA LEU A 20 0.20 19.73 6.77
C LEU A 20 0.46 18.77 5.61
N ALA A 21 1.01 17.58 5.90
CA ALA A 21 1.20 16.55 4.90
C ALA A 21 -0.14 16.04 4.34
N ALA A 22 -1.13 15.78 5.20
CA ALA A 22 -2.46 15.37 4.77
C ALA A 22 -3.11 16.43 3.86
N GLU A 23 -3.02 17.72 4.21
CA GLU A 23 -3.50 18.82 3.38
C GLU A 23 -2.79 18.86 2.02
N ALA A 24 -1.46 18.82 2.02
CA ALA A 24 -0.66 18.90 0.81
C ALA A 24 -0.95 17.76 -0.19
N PHE A 25 -1.26 16.57 0.30
CA PHE A 25 -1.58 15.39 -0.52
C PHE A 25 -3.09 15.16 -0.72
N GLY A 26 -3.96 16.03 -0.20
CA GLY A 26 -5.42 15.88 -0.28
C GLY A 26 -5.95 14.63 0.44
N ALA A 27 -5.24 14.18 1.46
CA ALA A 27 -5.60 12.99 2.25
C ALA A 27 -6.35 13.39 3.54
N LYS A 28 -7.19 12.49 4.05
CA LYS A 28 -7.86 12.71 5.34
C LYS A 28 -6.89 12.66 6.52
N HIS A 29 -5.88 11.80 6.43
CA HIS A 29 -4.84 11.61 7.43
C HIS A 29 -3.51 11.29 6.75
N ALA A 30 -2.41 11.69 7.38
CA ALA A 30 -1.05 11.27 7.05
C ALA A 30 -0.38 10.70 8.30
N PHE A 31 0.47 9.70 8.11
CA PHE A 31 1.21 9.04 9.18
C PHE A 31 2.68 8.94 8.80
N PHE A 32 3.57 9.38 9.67
CA PHE A 32 5.00 9.26 9.45
C PHE A 32 5.52 7.92 9.97
N ILE A 33 6.25 7.20 9.12
CA ILE A 33 6.79 5.87 9.42
C ILE A 33 8.30 5.90 9.34
N VAL A 34 8.98 5.53 10.45
CA VAL A 34 10.44 5.64 10.57
C VAL A 34 11.23 4.50 9.93
N ASN A 35 10.61 3.34 9.68
CA ASN A 35 11.28 2.18 9.09
C ASN A 35 11.22 2.12 7.55
N GLY A 36 11.06 3.28 6.92
CA GLY A 36 11.08 3.44 5.47
C GLY A 36 9.82 2.95 4.77
N THR A 37 9.80 3.09 3.45
CA THR A 37 8.66 2.73 2.59
C THR A 37 8.27 1.26 2.69
N THR A 38 9.22 0.36 2.96
CA THR A 38 8.93 -1.07 3.16
C THR A 38 7.95 -1.27 4.31
N ALA A 39 8.18 -0.64 5.47
CA ALA A 39 7.29 -0.72 6.61
C ALA A 39 5.92 -0.07 6.30
N ALA A 40 5.90 1.04 5.56
CA ALA A 40 4.66 1.69 5.14
C ALA A 40 3.81 0.76 4.26
N VAL A 41 4.40 0.13 3.24
CA VAL A 41 3.71 -0.83 2.36
C VAL A 41 3.19 -2.03 3.13
N GLN A 42 4.00 -2.58 4.04
CA GLN A 42 3.57 -3.70 4.88
C GLN A 42 2.40 -3.30 5.79
N THR A 43 2.46 -2.13 6.41
CA THR A 43 1.37 -1.62 7.26
C THR A 43 0.08 -1.46 6.48
N MET A 44 0.12 -0.91 5.25
CA MET A 44 -1.07 -0.79 4.39
C MET A 44 -1.72 -2.16 4.13
N ILE A 45 -0.92 -3.18 3.83
CA ILE A 45 -1.43 -4.54 3.58
C ILE A 45 -2.02 -5.15 4.86
N PHE A 46 -1.32 -5.03 6.00
CA PHE A 46 -1.77 -5.59 7.29
C PHE A 46 -3.05 -4.94 7.80
N THR A 47 -3.27 -3.66 7.50
CA THR A 47 -4.52 -2.97 7.89
C THR A 47 -5.69 -3.28 6.96
N SER A 48 -5.42 -3.67 5.72
CA SER A 48 -6.44 -3.95 4.69
C SER A 48 -6.84 -5.42 4.61
N CYS A 49 -5.93 -6.34 4.95
CA CYS A 49 -6.11 -7.78 4.75
C CYS A 49 -5.75 -8.58 6.00
N LYS A 50 -6.43 -9.71 6.16
CA LYS A 50 -6.16 -10.76 7.14
C LYS A 50 -5.80 -12.05 6.43
N ALA A 51 -5.42 -13.08 7.19
CA ALA A 51 -5.14 -14.40 6.66
C ALA A 51 -6.36 -14.95 5.88
N GLY A 52 -6.13 -15.39 4.65
CA GLY A 52 -7.16 -15.87 3.74
C GLY A 52 -7.88 -14.80 2.91
N ASP A 53 -7.75 -13.52 3.23
CA ASP A 53 -8.31 -12.44 2.42
C ASP A 53 -7.58 -12.31 1.08
N LYS A 54 -8.32 -12.01 0.01
CA LYS A 54 -7.75 -11.76 -1.32
C LYS A 54 -7.36 -10.30 -1.49
N ILE A 55 -6.21 -10.08 -2.14
CA ILE A 55 -5.71 -8.76 -2.54
C ILE A 55 -5.31 -8.74 -4.01
N ILE A 56 -5.80 -7.78 -4.78
CA ILE A 56 -5.48 -7.60 -6.19
C ILE A 56 -4.21 -6.76 -6.30
N MET A 57 -3.21 -7.26 -7.02
CA MET A 57 -1.94 -6.56 -7.16
C MET A 57 -1.22 -6.90 -8.48
N PRO A 58 -0.31 -6.04 -8.95
CA PRO A 58 0.48 -6.35 -10.13
C PRO A 58 1.48 -7.47 -9.83
N ARG A 59 1.76 -8.30 -10.83
CA ARG A 59 2.75 -9.37 -10.68
C ARG A 59 4.19 -8.87 -10.49
N ASN A 60 4.47 -7.65 -10.93
CA ASN A 60 5.76 -6.98 -10.77
C ASN A 60 5.82 -6.05 -9.55
N VAL A 61 5.00 -6.30 -8.53
CA VAL A 61 4.99 -5.53 -7.29
C VAL A 61 6.33 -5.62 -6.55
N HIS A 62 6.66 -4.58 -5.79
CA HIS A 62 7.88 -4.55 -5.01
C HIS A 62 7.90 -5.67 -3.95
N ARG A 63 9.08 -6.21 -3.67
CA ARG A 63 9.30 -7.34 -2.74
C ARG A 63 8.72 -7.12 -1.34
N SER A 64 8.63 -5.86 -0.88
CA SER A 64 8.00 -5.53 0.41
C SER A 64 6.53 -5.96 0.49
N ALA A 65 5.78 -5.83 -0.60
CA ALA A 65 4.39 -6.28 -0.65
C ALA A 65 4.29 -7.82 -0.61
N ILE A 66 5.16 -8.53 -1.34
CA ILE A 66 5.22 -9.99 -1.28
C ILE A 66 5.55 -10.48 0.14
N ASN A 67 6.52 -9.85 0.80
CA ASN A 67 6.87 -10.19 2.18
C ASN A 67 5.67 -9.93 3.14
N ALA A 68 4.91 -8.86 2.92
CA ALA A 68 3.70 -8.61 3.70
C ALA A 68 2.66 -9.71 3.54
N LEU A 69 2.43 -10.22 2.31
CA LEU A 69 1.50 -11.34 2.07
C LEU A 69 1.92 -12.60 2.84
N VAL A 70 3.22 -12.91 2.82
CA VAL A 70 3.75 -14.08 3.56
C VAL A 70 3.47 -13.95 5.06
N VAL A 71 3.67 -12.75 5.62
CA VAL A 71 3.48 -12.51 7.06
C VAL A 71 2.01 -12.48 7.46
N CYS A 72 1.14 -11.81 6.67
CA CYS A 72 -0.29 -11.70 7.02
C CYS A 72 -1.13 -12.89 6.55
N GLY A 73 -0.62 -13.72 5.64
CA GLY A 73 -1.36 -14.85 5.06
C GLY A 73 -2.44 -14.45 4.06
N ALA A 74 -2.37 -13.25 3.47
CA ALA A 74 -3.29 -12.84 2.42
C ALA A 74 -2.98 -13.52 1.08
N ILE A 75 -4.00 -13.75 0.27
CA ILE A 75 -3.94 -14.47 -1.00
C ILE A 75 -3.86 -13.47 -2.16
N PRO A 76 -2.77 -13.42 -2.93
CA PRO A 76 -2.66 -12.49 -4.04
C PRO A 76 -3.47 -12.96 -5.26
N VAL A 77 -4.24 -12.04 -5.83
CA VAL A 77 -4.82 -12.12 -7.17
C VAL A 77 -3.95 -11.29 -8.09
N TYR A 78 -3.13 -11.95 -8.89
CA TYR A 78 -2.17 -11.24 -9.73
C TYR A 78 -2.79 -10.74 -11.03
N VAL A 79 -2.59 -9.45 -11.30
CA VAL A 79 -2.83 -8.83 -12.61
C VAL A 79 -1.48 -8.71 -13.33
N ASN A 80 -1.40 -9.22 -14.55
CA ASN A 80 -0.18 -9.12 -15.33
C ASN A 80 0.00 -7.67 -15.83
N PRO A 81 1.19 -7.08 -15.63
CA PRO A 81 1.49 -5.77 -16.18
C PRO A 81 1.59 -5.83 -17.71
N GLY A 82 1.25 -4.74 -18.37
CA GLY A 82 1.58 -4.56 -19.78
C GLY A 82 3.10 -4.59 -20.00
N THR A 83 3.52 -4.78 -21.23
CA THR A 83 4.95 -4.74 -21.61
C THR A 83 5.15 -3.77 -22.77
N ASN A 84 6.10 -2.87 -22.64
CA ASN A 84 6.56 -2.09 -23.77
C ASN A 84 7.37 -3.02 -24.70
N LYS A 85 6.81 -3.34 -25.86
CA LYS A 85 7.41 -4.30 -26.80
C LYS A 85 8.74 -3.82 -27.41
N GLN A 86 8.97 -2.50 -27.51
CA GLN A 86 10.20 -1.94 -28.06
C GLN A 86 11.34 -2.00 -27.05
N LEU A 87 11.05 -1.73 -25.79
CA LEU A 87 12.06 -1.64 -24.74
C LEU A 87 12.15 -2.91 -23.88
N GLY A 88 11.20 -3.83 -24.00
CA GLY A 88 11.15 -5.05 -23.20
C GLY A 88 10.91 -4.82 -21.71
N ILE A 89 10.41 -3.63 -21.30
CA ILE A 89 10.19 -3.27 -19.90
C ILE A 89 8.73 -3.48 -19.48
N PRO A 90 8.48 -3.96 -18.26
CA PRO A 90 7.12 -4.06 -17.76
C PRO A 90 6.54 -2.67 -17.46
N LEU A 91 5.26 -2.52 -17.75
CA LEU A 91 4.45 -1.33 -17.47
C LEU A 91 3.61 -1.55 -16.20
N GLY A 92 2.68 -0.64 -15.94
CA GLY A 92 1.65 -0.82 -14.91
C GLY A 92 0.51 -1.75 -15.36
N MET A 93 -0.42 -2.01 -14.44
CA MET A 93 -1.67 -2.72 -14.75
C MET A 93 -2.57 -1.83 -15.63
N SER A 94 -3.28 -2.42 -16.58
CA SER A 94 -4.32 -1.70 -17.31
C SER A 94 -5.60 -1.60 -16.46
N VAL A 95 -6.35 -0.52 -16.62
CA VAL A 95 -7.64 -0.34 -15.92
C VAL A 95 -8.58 -1.51 -16.23
N LYS A 96 -8.63 -1.97 -17.49
CA LYS A 96 -9.47 -3.09 -17.93
C LYS A 96 -9.13 -4.40 -17.21
N ASP A 97 -7.82 -4.68 -17.02
CA ASP A 97 -7.39 -5.91 -16.35
C ASP A 97 -7.69 -5.86 -14.85
N VAL A 98 -7.58 -4.68 -14.23
CA VAL A 98 -7.98 -4.47 -12.83
C VAL A 98 -9.49 -4.63 -12.67
N GLU A 99 -10.31 -4.01 -13.53
CA GLU A 99 -11.77 -4.16 -13.51
C GLU A 99 -12.20 -5.63 -13.69
N LYS A 100 -11.51 -6.36 -14.59
CA LYS A 100 -11.74 -7.80 -14.78
C LYS A 100 -11.41 -8.56 -13.50
N ALA A 101 -10.25 -8.31 -12.89
CA ALA A 101 -9.84 -8.98 -11.66
C ALA A 101 -10.82 -8.73 -10.51
N ILE A 102 -11.35 -7.51 -10.37
CA ILE A 102 -12.38 -7.16 -9.38
C ILE A 102 -13.67 -7.94 -9.64
N LYS A 103 -14.15 -8.00 -10.90
CA LYS A 103 -15.37 -8.73 -11.27
C LYS A 103 -15.24 -10.24 -11.03
N GLU A 104 -14.05 -10.80 -11.28
CA GLU A 104 -13.78 -12.24 -11.07
C GLU A 104 -13.51 -12.59 -9.60
N ASN A 105 -13.19 -11.60 -8.77
CA ASN A 105 -12.92 -11.77 -7.34
C ASN A 105 -13.68 -10.73 -6.51
N PRO A 106 -15.02 -10.81 -6.43
CA PRO A 106 -15.83 -9.84 -5.70
C PRO A 106 -15.62 -9.89 -4.19
N ASP A 107 -14.95 -10.92 -3.71
CA ASP A 107 -14.55 -11.14 -2.31
C ASP A 107 -13.18 -10.54 -1.98
N ALA A 108 -12.45 -9.95 -2.94
CA ALA A 108 -11.20 -9.28 -2.68
C ALA A 108 -11.39 -8.08 -1.74
N LYS A 109 -10.48 -7.93 -0.78
CA LYS A 109 -10.55 -6.86 0.24
C LYS A 109 -9.78 -5.60 -0.17
N ALA A 110 -8.79 -5.73 -1.03
CA ALA A 110 -7.99 -4.63 -1.56
C ALA A 110 -7.45 -4.97 -2.97
#